data_077000dd61f6f961a072ebee0dcf37ed
#
_entry.id   077000dd61f6f961a072ebee0dcf37ed
#
_cell.length_a   1.000
_cell.length_b   1.000
_cell.length_c   1.000
_cell.angle_alpha   90.00
_cell.angle_beta   90.00
_cell.angle_gamma   90.00
#
_symmetry.space_group_name_H-M   'P 1'
#
loop_
_entity.id
_entity.type
_entity.pdbx_description
1 polymer ?
#
loop_
_entity_poly.entity_id
_entity_poly.type
_entity_poly.pdbx_seq_one_letter_code
_entity_poly.pdbx_strand_id
1 'polypeptide(L)'
;MGAPEPAVGRPRMKSPVRDQQLMCFLSLDERVPPDSPVRAVWDLVAQADLSELFAKIQAVEGRPGRNPINPRILMCLWLFATVEGISKAREIERLTRRDLMFQWICGGVSVNRTTLSAFYTACPELLSQTLTDHVAALMQANLVNLNRVALDGMRTRANAGKSSFRRDPTLEELQRDAREQVERLARERQDKDHSGGGRPTVKESDAADRLRRVAAAREALAELAQTREARKKGDGVKTRVSTTDPDARNMKMANGGFNPAFNVQFATAAGSDIIVGVDVNNLGSDAGLMEPMVLQVRERFGQVPGELLVDGGYVAVDDITDTTLIGTTIIAPVKEEAAKRAKGIDPFQPLDKDSPEVGDWRRRMGLAETKEIYKERASTAELINAQARNRNLQQFTVRGLVKVKIVAMWHALAHNLMRGLSLRIAAAKAGT
;
A
#
# COMPACT_ATOMS: atom_id res chain seq x y z
N MET A 1 51.06 -12.82 -26.75
CA MET A 1 50.12 -13.86 -27.17
C MET A 1 49.29 -13.28 -28.29
N GLY A 2 49.44 -13.81 -29.52
CA GLY A 2 48.65 -13.32 -30.67
C GLY A 2 47.19 -13.68 -30.49
N ALA A 3 46.29 -12.83 -31.00
CA ALA A 3 44.86 -13.11 -31.03
C ALA A 3 44.62 -14.43 -31.79
N PRO A 4 43.71 -15.30 -31.33
CA PRO A 4 43.42 -16.54 -32.05
C PRO A 4 42.88 -16.21 -33.45
N GLU A 5 43.34 -16.96 -34.44
CA GLU A 5 42.85 -16.82 -35.81
C GLU A 5 41.33 -17.05 -35.86
N PRO A 6 40.57 -16.24 -36.64
CA PRO A 6 39.14 -16.39 -36.75
C PRO A 6 38.78 -17.76 -37.36
N ALA A 7 37.91 -18.46 -36.68
CA ALA A 7 37.40 -19.77 -37.13
C ALA A 7 36.75 -19.64 -38.52
N VAL A 8 37.24 -20.41 -39.49
CA VAL A 8 36.69 -20.46 -40.86
C VAL A 8 35.51 -21.44 -40.87
N GLY A 9 34.34 -20.97 -41.25
CA GLY A 9 33.12 -21.77 -41.36
C GLY A 9 31.87 -21.09 -40.81
N ARG A 10 30.71 -21.68 -41.08
CA ARG A 10 29.41 -21.18 -40.52
C ARG A 10 29.38 -21.45 -39.03
N PRO A 11 29.09 -20.43 -38.19
CA PRO A 11 28.96 -20.63 -36.75
C PRO A 11 27.83 -21.63 -36.42
N ARG A 12 28.13 -22.61 -35.59
CA ARG A 12 27.14 -23.57 -35.06
C ARG A 12 26.43 -22.93 -33.88
N MET A 13 25.14 -22.69 -34.02
CA MET A 13 24.30 -22.06 -32.97
C MET A 13 23.16 -23.01 -32.59
N LYS A 14 22.76 -22.95 -31.32
CA LYS A 14 21.50 -23.54 -30.88
C LYS A 14 20.37 -22.63 -31.39
N SER A 15 19.58 -23.11 -32.30
CA SER A 15 18.42 -22.38 -32.87
C SER A 15 17.12 -22.91 -32.28
N PRO A 16 16.12 -22.03 -32.05
CA PRO A 16 14.82 -22.48 -31.54
C PRO A 16 14.08 -23.30 -32.58
N VAL A 17 13.59 -24.46 -32.17
CA VAL A 17 12.69 -25.33 -32.95
C VAL A 17 11.27 -25.07 -32.40
N ARG A 18 10.33 -24.59 -33.22
CA ARG A 18 8.99 -24.18 -32.76
C ARG A 18 7.88 -25.14 -33.18
N ASP A 19 8.18 -26.11 -34.00
CA ASP A 19 7.30 -27.16 -34.51
C ASP A 19 7.38 -28.46 -33.72
N GLN A 20 8.07 -28.44 -32.57
CA GLN A 20 8.10 -29.59 -31.67
C GLN A 20 6.72 -29.87 -31.09
N GLN A 21 6.27 -31.09 -31.22
CA GLN A 21 5.07 -31.60 -30.59
C GLN A 21 5.44 -32.25 -29.26
N LEU A 22 4.94 -31.70 -28.14
CA LEU A 22 5.10 -32.25 -26.80
C LEU A 22 3.77 -32.87 -26.35
N MET A 23 3.73 -34.19 -26.17
CA MET A 23 2.64 -34.84 -25.44
C MET A 23 3.01 -34.85 -23.94
N CYS A 24 2.20 -34.13 -23.12
CA CYS A 24 2.40 -34.04 -21.69
C CYS A 24 1.16 -34.60 -20.97
N PHE A 25 1.33 -35.72 -20.24
CA PHE A 25 0.26 -36.36 -19.44
C PHE A 25 0.33 -35.98 -17.96
N LEU A 26 0.67 -34.71 -17.66
CA LEU A 26 0.75 -34.21 -16.31
C LEU A 26 -0.49 -33.36 -15.98
N SER A 27 -1.02 -33.51 -14.77
CA SER A 27 -2.03 -32.63 -14.25
C SER A 27 -1.49 -31.20 -14.11
N LEU A 28 -2.36 -30.21 -13.99
CA LEU A 28 -1.96 -28.83 -13.76
C LEU A 28 -1.16 -28.71 -12.45
N ASP A 29 -1.49 -29.50 -11.45
CA ASP A 29 -0.81 -29.52 -10.17
C ASP A 29 0.62 -30.06 -10.24
N GLU A 30 0.83 -31.15 -10.99
CA GLU A 30 2.17 -31.75 -11.20
C GLU A 30 3.11 -30.85 -12.01
N ARG A 31 2.56 -29.90 -12.79
CA ARG A 31 3.35 -28.96 -13.59
C ARG A 31 3.90 -27.79 -12.78
N VAL A 32 3.36 -27.52 -11.60
CA VAL A 32 3.79 -26.42 -10.73
C VAL A 32 4.77 -26.98 -9.66
N PRO A 33 6.02 -26.50 -9.60
CA PRO A 33 6.99 -26.98 -8.60
C PRO A 33 6.47 -26.89 -7.16
N PRO A 34 6.83 -27.82 -6.27
CA PRO A 34 6.38 -27.81 -4.87
C PRO A 34 6.82 -26.58 -4.09
N ASP A 35 7.97 -26.01 -4.43
CA ASP A 35 8.57 -24.81 -3.82
C ASP A 35 8.13 -23.50 -4.49
N SER A 36 7.19 -23.55 -5.42
CA SER A 36 6.70 -22.37 -6.12
C SER A 36 6.00 -21.39 -5.17
N PRO A 37 6.28 -20.08 -5.25
CA PRO A 37 5.61 -19.05 -4.45
C PRO A 37 4.08 -19.07 -4.55
N VAL A 38 3.52 -19.53 -5.66
CA VAL A 38 2.07 -19.62 -5.84
C VAL A 38 1.41 -20.60 -4.87
N ARG A 39 2.11 -21.68 -4.50
CA ARG A 39 1.63 -22.63 -3.49
C ARG A 39 1.57 -21.97 -2.11
N ALA A 40 2.59 -21.23 -1.71
CA ALA A 40 2.60 -20.49 -0.46
C ALA A 40 1.47 -19.43 -0.40
N VAL A 41 1.17 -18.79 -1.53
CA VAL A 41 0.00 -17.88 -1.64
C VAL A 41 -1.30 -18.65 -1.41
N TRP A 42 -1.46 -19.81 -2.03
CA TRP A 42 -2.66 -20.63 -1.87
C TRP A 42 -2.84 -21.11 -0.44
N ASP A 43 -1.76 -21.57 0.20
CA ASP A 43 -1.77 -22.06 1.58
C ASP A 43 -2.13 -20.95 2.58
N LEU A 44 -1.60 -19.75 2.39
CA LEU A 44 -1.97 -18.60 3.22
C LEU A 44 -3.46 -18.27 3.09
N VAL A 45 -3.97 -18.19 1.85
CA VAL A 45 -5.38 -17.87 1.60
C VAL A 45 -6.31 -19.01 2.04
N ALA A 46 -5.82 -20.26 2.04
CA ALA A 46 -6.57 -21.40 2.57
C ALA A 46 -6.81 -21.30 4.09
N GLN A 47 -5.92 -20.64 4.82
CA GLN A 47 -6.02 -20.40 6.27
C GLN A 47 -6.83 -19.14 6.61
N ALA A 48 -7.05 -18.23 5.66
CA ALA A 48 -7.81 -17.01 5.87
C ALA A 48 -9.31 -17.32 6.06
N ASP A 49 -9.96 -16.63 7.00
CA ASP A 49 -11.41 -16.71 7.18
C ASP A 49 -12.15 -15.93 6.08
N LEU A 50 -12.71 -16.65 5.13
CA LEU A 50 -13.49 -16.09 4.02
C LEU A 50 -15.01 -16.18 4.26
N SER A 51 -15.45 -16.52 5.46
CA SER A 51 -16.87 -16.77 5.81
C SER A 51 -17.79 -15.63 5.40
N GLU A 52 -17.40 -14.39 5.65
CA GLU A 52 -18.18 -13.21 5.27
C GLU A 52 -18.35 -13.08 3.75
N LEU A 53 -17.34 -13.46 2.97
CA LEU A 53 -17.43 -13.42 1.51
C LEU A 53 -18.33 -14.52 0.99
N PHE A 54 -18.26 -15.71 1.57
CA PHE A 54 -19.15 -16.81 1.22
C PHE A 54 -20.62 -16.49 1.60
N ALA A 55 -20.87 -15.85 2.74
CA ALA A 55 -22.21 -15.45 3.16
C ALA A 55 -22.88 -14.43 2.20
N LYS A 56 -22.10 -13.64 1.48
CA LYS A 56 -22.62 -12.69 0.48
C LYS A 56 -23.03 -13.34 -0.84
N ILE A 57 -22.76 -14.65 -1.04
CA ILE A 57 -23.10 -15.38 -2.27
C ILE A 57 -24.57 -15.72 -2.26
N GLN A 58 -25.32 -15.19 -3.23
CA GLN A 58 -26.77 -15.39 -3.40
C GLN A 58 -27.13 -16.67 -4.19
N ALA A 59 -26.19 -17.18 -4.99
CA ALA A 59 -26.39 -18.39 -5.78
C ALA A 59 -26.11 -19.62 -4.90
N VAL A 60 -27.16 -20.18 -4.32
CA VAL A 60 -27.13 -21.39 -3.47
C VAL A 60 -27.88 -22.54 -4.15
N GLU A 61 -27.62 -23.78 -3.72
CA GLU A 61 -28.33 -24.96 -4.23
C GLU A 61 -29.84 -24.79 -4.14
N GLY A 62 -30.56 -25.16 -5.18
CA GLY A 62 -32.01 -25.02 -5.28
C GLY A 62 -32.50 -23.61 -5.66
N ARG A 63 -31.63 -22.64 -5.88
CA ARG A 63 -32.02 -21.30 -6.36
C ARG A 63 -31.41 -20.99 -7.73
N PRO A 64 -32.16 -20.30 -8.62
CA PRO A 64 -31.64 -19.88 -9.91
C PRO A 64 -30.54 -18.81 -9.73
N GLY A 65 -29.53 -18.84 -10.58
CA GLY A 65 -28.45 -17.84 -10.56
C GLY A 65 -27.19 -18.36 -11.22
N ARG A 66 -26.34 -17.46 -11.70
CA ARG A 66 -25.00 -17.81 -12.21
C ARG A 66 -24.06 -18.07 -11.03
N ASN A 67 -23.33 -19.18 -11.05
CA ASN A 67 -22.31 -19.47 -10.05
C ASN A 67 -21.26 -18.38 -10.02
N PRO A 68 -21.02 -17.73 -8.86
CA PRO A 68 -19.95 -16.76 -8.72
C PRO A 68 -18.57 -17.45 -8.72
N ILE A 69 -17.54 -16.68 -8.98
CA ILE A 69 -16.16 -17.15 -8.82
C ILE A 69 -15.88 -17.30 -7.33
N ASN A 70 -15.24 -18.39 -6.94
CA ASN A 70 -14.84 -18.61 -5.55
C ASN A 70 -13.92 -17.43 -5.08
N PRO A 71 -14.26 -16.73 -3.99
CA PRO A 71 -13.46 -15.61 -3.46
C PRO A 71 -12.00 -15.97 -3.19
N ARG A 72 -11.72 -17.24 -2.84
CA ARG A 72 -10.34 -17.73 -2.66
C ARG A 72 -9.50 -17.57 -3.92
N ILE A 73 -10.06 -17.89 -5.09
CA ILE A 73 -9.37 -17.71 -6.38
C ILE A 73 -9.02 -16.24 -6.59
N LEU A 74 -9.98 -15.33 -6.34
CA LEU A 74 -9.78 -13.89 -6.54
C LEU A 74 -8.71 -13.33 -5.58
N MET A 75 -8.71 -13.78 -4.32
CA MET A 75 -7.71 -13.39 -3.33
C MET A 75 -6.31 -13.92 -3.69
N CYS A 76 -6.20 -15.20 -4.09
CA CYS A 76 -4.93 -15.78 -4.56
C CYS A 76 -4.40 -15.05 -5.79
N LEU A 77 -5.26 -14.75 -6.77
CA LEU A 77 -4.85 -14.04 -7.99
C LEU A 77 -4.28 -12.65 -7.67
N TRP A 78 -4.94 -11.87 -6.80
CA TRP A 78 -4.44 -10.55 -6.44
C TRP A 78 -3.18 -10.60 -5.56
N LEU A 79 -3.12 -11.52 -4.61
CA LEU A 79 -1.94 -11.67 -3.76
C LEU A 79 -0.73 -12.11 -4.58
N PHE A 80 -0.88 -13.12 -5.43
CA PHE A 80 0.21 -13.59 -6.31
C PHE A 80 0.61 -12.52 -7.33
N ALA A 81 -0.37 -11.82 -7.94
CA ALA A 81 -0.10 -10.68 -8.82
C ALA A 81 0.71 -9.57 -8.11
N THR A 82 0.40 -9.28 -6.84
CA THR A 82 1.16 -8.29 -6.06
C THR A 82 2.58 -8.76 -5.77
N VAL A 83 2.78 -10.05 -5.48
CA VAL A 83 4.13 -10.65 -5.35
C VAL A 83 4.94 -10.46 -6.63
N GLU A 84 4.31 -10.67 -7.80
CA GLU A 84 4.92 -10.51 -9.13
C GLU A 84 4.97 -9.04 -9.62
N GLY A 85 4.54 -8.07 -8.82
CA GLY A 85 4.53 -6.65 -9.18
C GLY A 85 3.47 -6.26 -10.21
N ILE A 86 2.41 -7.04 -10.36
CA ILE A 86 1.31 -6.84 -11.30
C ILE A 86 0.17 -6.12 -10.60
N SER A 87 -0.18 -4.90 -11.05
CA SER A 87 -1.18 -4.02 -10.42
C SER A 87 -2.45 -3.81 -11.24
N LYS A 88 -2.61 -4.48 -12.39
CA LYS A 88 -3.73 -4.23 -13.32
C LYS A 88 -4.58 -5.48 -13.52
N ALA A 89 -5.87 -5.41 -13.22
CA ALA A 89 -6.83 -6.50 -13.41
C ALA A 89 -6.86 -7.05 -14.85
N ARG A 90 -6.67 -6.19 -15.86
CA ARG A 90 -6.59 -6.60 -17.26
C ARG A 90 -5.38 -7.50 -17.54
N GLU A 91 -4.27 -7.22 -16.88
CA GLU A 91 -3.06 -8.04 -17.02
C GLU A 91 -3.23 -9.38 -16.32
N ILE A 92 -3.81 -9.40 -15.11
CA ILE A 92 -4.15 -10.63 -14.40
C ILE A 92 -5.07 -11.49 -15.27
N GLU A 93 -6.15 -10.93 -15.83
CA GLU A 93 -7.04 -11.66 -16.75
C GLU A 93 -6.29 -12.26 -17.94
N ARG A 94 -5.31 -11.55 -18.52
CA ARG A 94 -4.48 -12.07 -19.60
C ARG A 94 -3.61 -13.24 -19.15
N LEU A 95 -3.00 -13.11 -17.94
CA LEU A 95 -2.13 -14.13 -17.38
C LEU A 95 -2.88 -15.41 -16.99
N THR A 96 -4.12 -15.34 -16.55
CA THR A 96 -4.93 -16.56 -16.31
C THR A 96 -5.08 -17.47 -17.53
N ARG A 97 -4.79 -16.96 -18.74
CA ARG A 97 -4.84 -17.73 -20.01
C ARG A 97 -3.47 -18.12 -20.54
N ARG A 98 -2.36 -17.52 -20.04
CA ARG A 98 -1.04 -17.64 -20.67
C ARG A 98 0.05 -18.09 -19.72
N ASP A 99 -0.11 -17.85 -18.43
CA ASP A 99 0.88 -18.16 -17.41
C ASP A 99 0.45 -19.36 -16.58
N LEU A 100 1.34 -20.31 -16.39
CA LEU A 100 1.06 -21.57 -15.72
C LEU A 100 0.62 -21.37 -14.26
N MET A 101 1.25 -20.43 -13.52
CA MET A 101 0.97 -20.21 -12.12
C MET A 101 -0.42 -19.59 -11.93
N PHE A 102 -0.79 -18.62 -12.79
CA PHE A 102 -2.13 -18.03 -12.80
C PHE A 102 -3.20 -19.04 -13.27
N GLN A 103 -2.87 -19.93 -14.21
CA GLN A 103 -3.76 -21.04 -14.61
C GLN A 103 -3.99 -22.02 -13.45
N TRP A 104 -2.94 -22.32 -12.69
CA TRP A 104 -3.01 -23.19 -11.53
C TRP A 104 -3.94 -22.64 -10.45
N ILE A 105 -3.84 -21.34 -10.11
CA ILE A 105 -4.77 -20.67 -9.17
C ILE A 105 -6.22 -20.81 -9.65
N CYS A 106 -6.45 -20.65 -10.95
CA CYS A 106 -7.80 -20.70 -11.52
C CYS A 106 -8.37 -22.12 -11.57
N GLY A 107 -7.56 -23.17 -11.74
CA GLY A 107 -8.04 -24.55 -11.87
C GLY A 107 -9.10 -24.71 -12.95
N GLY A 108 -8.97 -24.01 -14.10
CA GLY A 108 -9.94 -24.03 -15.20
C GLY A 108 -11.10 -23.03 -15.06
N VAL A 109 -11.22 -22.31 -13.94
CA VAL A 109 -12.25 -21.26 -13.78
C VAL A 109 -11.88 -20.02 -14.58
N SER A 110 -12.82 -19.54 -15.42
CA SER A 110 -12.64 -18.30 -16.18
C SER A 110 -12.87 -17.08 -15.31
N VAL A 111 -11.88 -16.20 -15.23
CA VAL A 111 -11.91 -14.97 -14.44
C VAL A 111 -11.83 -13.76 -15.37
N ASN A 112 -12.68 -12.76 -15.16
CA ASN A 112 -12.69 -11.53 -15.94
C ASN A 112 -12.19 -10.32 -15.14
N ARG A 113 -11.70 -9.30 -15.86
CA ARG A 113 -11.15 -8.06 -15.28
C ARG A 113 -12.13 -7.28 -14.40
N THR A 114 -13.43 -7.33 -14.72
CA THR A 114 -14.46 -6.57 -13.97
C THR A 114 -14.63 -7.14 -12.58
N THR A 115 -14.71 -8.47 -12.45
CA THR A 115 -14.77 -9.17 -11.15
C THR A 115 -13.49 -8.95 -10.35
N LEU A 116 -12.31 -9.05 -11.00
CA LEU A 116 -11.02 -8.76 -10.35
C LEU A 116 -10.97 -7.32 -9.83
N SER A 117 -11.34 -6.32 -10.64
CA SER A 117 -11.32 -4.92 -10.22
C SER A 117 -12.29 -4.63 -9.08
N ALA A 118 -13.48 -5.24 -9.09
CA ALA A 118 -14.45 -5.10 -8.01
C ALA A 118 -13.92 -5.71 -6.70
N PHE A 119 -13.30 -6.89 -6.76
CA PHE A 119 -12.76 -7.58 -5.60
C PHE A 119 -11.57 -6.84 -4.95
N TYR A 120 -10.70 -6.19 -5.75
CA TYR A 120 -9.46 -5.58 -5.30
C TYR A 120 -9.61 -4.61 -4.14
N THR A 121 -10.72 -3.89 -4.08
CA THR A 121 -10.98 -2.87 -3.05
C THR A 121 -12.24 -3.15 -2.23
N ALA A 122 -12.73 -4.40 -2.24
CA ALA A 122 -14.00 -4.74 -1.61
C ALA A 122 -13.88 -5.30 -0.18
N CYS A 123 -12.68 -5.70 0.25
CA CYS A 123 -12.50 -6.50 1.47
C CYS A 123 -11.35 -5.97 2.35
N PRO A 124 -11.41 -4.73 2.86
CA PRO A 124 -10.34 -4.16 3.67
C PRO A 124 -10.18 -4.90 5.02
N GLU A 125 -11.27 -5.28 5.65
CA GLU A 125 -11.28 -5.99 6.94
C GLU A 125 -10.63 -7.36 6.82
N LEU A 126 -10.96 -8.12 5.78
CA LEU A 126 -10.34 -9.40 5.49
C LEU A 126 -8.82 -9.29 5.31
N LEU A 127 -8.36 -8.30 4.55
CA LEU A 127 -6.92 -8.09 4.35
C LEU A 127 -6.22 -7.71 5.64
N SER A 128 -6.85 -6.83 6.43
CA SER A 128 -6.33 -6.43 7.74
C SER A 128 -6.22 -7.61 8.69
N GLN A 129 -7.25 -8.45 8.76
CA GLN A 129 -7.27 -9.65 9.60
C GLN A 129 -6.24 -10.67 9.11
N THR A 130 -6.19 -10.97 7.81
CA THR A 130 -5.21 -11.91 7.24
C THR A 130 -3.76 -11.46 7.51
N LEU A 131 -3.49 -10.14 7.43
CA LEU A 131 -2.18 -9.58 7.76
C LEU A 131 -1.86 -9.80 9.25
N THR A 132 -2.82 -9.54 10.13
CA THR A 132 -2.69 -9.72 11.58
C THR A 132 -2.43 -11.18 11.93
N ASP A 133 -3.23 -12.11 11.42
CA ASP A 133 -3.13 -13.54 11.69
C ASP A 133 -1.80 -14.12 11.20
N HIS A 134 -1.36 -13.69 10.00
CA HIS A 134 -0.09 -14.11 9.45
C HIS A 134 1.10 -13.66 10.31
N VAL A 135 1.11 -12.40 10.76
CA VAL A 135 2.17 -11.88 11.65
C VAL A 135 2.10 -12.56 13.02
N ALA A 136 0.91 -12.75 13.59
CA ALA A 136 0.73 -13.45 14.86
C ALA A 136 1.27 -14.90 14.81
N ALA A 137 1.03 -15.62 13.70
CA ALA A 137 1.59 -16.96 13.49
C ALA A 137 3.13 -16.95 13.41
N LEU A 138 3.74 -15.92 12.83
CA LEU A 138 5.19 -15.75 12.80
C LEU A 138 5.74 -15.41 14.20
N MET A 139 5.00 -14.62 14.98
CA MET A 139 5.36 -14.31 16.39
C MET A 139 5.31 -15.57 17.26
N GLN A 140 4.27 -16.39 17.14
CA GLN A 140 4.16 -17.69 17.84
C GLN A 140 5.30 -18.65 17.48
N ALA A 141 5.78 -18.58 16.24
CA ALA A 141 6.95 -19.36 15.79
C ALA A 141 8.30 -18.73 16.21
N ASN A 142 8.31 -17.66 17.01
CA ASN A 142 9.51 -16.89 17.41
C ASN A 142 10.33 -16.35 16.23
N LEU A 143 9.71 -16.12 15.08
CA LEU A 143 10.34 -15.56 13.88
C LEU A 143 10.21 -14.03 13.81
N VAL A 144 9.33 -13.46 14.62
CA VAL A 144 9.05 -12.00 14.70
C VAL A 144 8.86 -11.62 16.16
N ASN A 145 9.43 -10.48 16.56
CA ASN A 145 9.15 -9.84 17.84
C ASN A 145 8.92 -8.33 17.62
N LEU A 146 8.32 -7.68 18.61
CA LEU A 146 8.04 -6.25 18.59
C LEU A 146 9.01 -5.44 19.48
N ASN A 147 10.16 -6.01 19.86
CA ASN A 147 11.13 -5.31 20.70
C ASN A 147 11.58 -4.01 20.04
N ARG A 148 11.79 -4.04 18.72
CA ARG A 148 12.22 -2.89 17.92
C ARG A 148 11.47 -2.85 16.60
N VAL A 149 10.85 -1.70 16.31
CA VAL A 149 10.09 -1.47 15.07
C VAL A 149 10.62 -0.18 14.42
N ALA A 150 10.88 -0.23 13.13
CA ALA A 150 11.20 0.94 12.33
C ALA A 150 9.94 1.43 11.60
N LEU A 151 9.63 2.72 11.71
CA LEU A 151 8.53 3.37 10.98
C LEU A 151 9.10 4.32 9.95
N ASP A 152 8.65 4.19 8.70
CA ASP A 152 9.05 5.09 7.63
C ASP A 152 7.92 5.35 6.64
N GLY A 153 7.96 6.52 6.02
CA GLY A 153 6.98 7.01 5.05
C GLY A 153 7.50 6.99 3.61
N MET A 154 6.67 6.49 2.69
CA MET A 154 6.96 6.49 1.27
C MET A 154 5.91 7.28 0.50
N ARG A 155 6.34 8.33 -0.24
CA ARG A 155 5.44 9.08 -1.12
C ARG A 155 5.20 8.30 -2.41
N THR A 156 3.97 7.83 -2.59
CA THR A 156 3.49 7.09 -3.74
C THR A 156 2.58 7.97 -4.58
N ARG A 157 2.81 8.05 -5.89
CA ARG A 157 2.01 8.91 -6.78
C ARG A 157 0.56 8.48 -6.79
N ALA A 158 -0.34 9.46 -6.74
CA ALA A 158 -1.77 9.25 -6.92
C ALA A 158 -2.14 8.97 -8.38
N ASN A 159 -3.32 8.40 -8.60
CA ASN A 159 -3.93 8.26 -9.93
C ASN A 159 -4.59 9.60 -10.36
N ALA A 160 -3.81 10.66 -10.37
CA ALA A 160 -4.23 12.01 -10.75
C ALA A 160 -3.07 12.77 -11.38
N GLY A 161 -3.35 13.60 -12.37
CA GLY A 161 -2.37 14.50 -12.99
C GLY A 161 -2.30 15.85 -12.28
N LYS A 162 -1.16 16.53 -12.35
CA LYS A 162 -1.00 17.92 -11.83
C LYS A 162 -2.02 18.88 -12.43
N SER A 163 -2.39 18.66 -13.70
CA SER A 163 -3.39 19.46 -14.41
C SER A 163 -4.81 19.34 -13.87
N SER A 164 -5.09 18.36 -13.00
CA SER A 164 -6.41 18.20 -12.37
C SER A 164 -6.63 19.11 -11.15
N PHE A 165 -5.57 19.77 -10.65
CA PHE A 165 -5.66 20.63 -9.46
C PHE A 165 -6.26 21.98 -9.77
N ARG A 166 -7.36 22.34 -9.11
CA ARG A 166 -8.14 23.55 -9.31
C ARG A 166 -8.28 24.36 -8.02
N ARG A 167 -8.51 25.66 -8.16
CA ARG A 167 -8.90 26.59 -7.10
C ARG A 167 -10.42 26.72 -7.03
N ASP A 168 -10.92 27.35 -5.97
CA ASP A 168 -12.35 27.47 -5.70
C ASP A 168 -13.18 28.05 -6.88
N PRO A 169 -12.87 29.20 -7.51
CA PRO A 169 -13.67 29.73 -8.59
C PRO A 169 -13.86 28.71 -9.75
N THR A 170 -12.79 28.02 -10.12
CA THR A 170 -12.86 27.01 -11.18
C THR A 170 -13.66 25.77 -10.76
N LEU A 171 -13.59 25.37 -9.48
CA LEU A 171 -14.36 24.22 -8.97
C LEU A 171 -15.85 24.53 -8.94
N GLU A 172 -16.23 25.76 -8.64
CA GLU A 172 -17.61 26.21 -8.66
C GLU A 172 -18.22 26.12 -10.07
N GLU A 173 -17.50 26.64 -11.08
CA GLU A 173 -17.89 26.52 -12.49
C GLU A 173 -18.04 25.05 -12.90
N LEU A 174 -17.03 24.23 -12.62
CA LEU A 174 -17.04 22.81 -12.95
C LEU A 174 -18.19 22.04 -12.27
N GLN A 175 -18.58 22.43 -11.06
CA GLN A 175 -19.70 21.83 -10.36
C GLN A 175 -21.03 22.19 -10.99
N ARG A 176 -21.22 23.47 -11.39
CA ARG A 176 -22.37 23.91 -12.13
C ARG A 176 -22.54 23.18 -13.44
N ASP A 177 -21.47 23.14 -14.26
CA ASP A 177 -21.44 22.42 -15.55
C ASP A 177 -21.75 20.93 -15.40
N ALA A 178 -21.20 20.30 -14.35
CA ALA A 178 -21.44 18.88 -14.08
C ALA A 178 -22.89 18.61 -13.66
N ARG A 179 -23.53 19.52 -12.89
CA ARG A 179 -24.96 19.43 -12.55
C ARG A 179 -25.83 19.56 -13.79
N GLU A 180 -25.60 20.59 -14.59
CA GLU A 180 -26.31 20.80 -15.85
C GLU A 180 -26.22 19.60 -16.80
N GLN A 181 -25.02 18.99 -16.86
CA GLN A 181 -24.80 17.78 -17.66
C GLN A 181 -25.64 16.59 -17.16
N VAL A 182 -25.67 16.36 -15.83
CA VAL A 182 -26.49 15.28 -15.24
C VAL A 182 -27.97 15.51 -15.48
N GLU A 183 -28.45 16.75 -15.26
CA GLU A 183 -29.86 17.12 -15.49
C GLU A 183 -30.25 16.96 -16.95
N ARG A 184 -29.39 17.40 -17.88
CA ARG A 184 -29.65 17.25 -19.33
C ARG A 184 -29.78 15.76 -19.71
N LEU A 185 -28.87 14.91 -19.28
CA LEU A 185 -28.91 13.48 -19.56
C LEU A 185 -30.13 12.80 -18.93
N ALA A 186 -30.55 13.25 -17.73
CA ALA A 186 -31.75 12.76 -17.08
C ALA A 186 -33.03 13.12 -17.89
N ARG A 187 -33.12 14.37 -18.41
CA ARG A 187 -34.22 14.78 -19.29
C ARG A 187 -34.23 14.00 -20.61
N GLU A 188 -33.09 13.89 -21.29
CA GLU A 188 -32.97 13.10 -22.53
C GLU A 188 -33.39 11.63 -22.35
N ARG A 189 -33.22 11.10 -21.14
CA ARG A 189 -33.67 9.73 -20.80
C ARG A 189 -35.20 9.67 -20.61
N GLN A 190 -35.78 10.65 -19.88
CA GLN A 190 -37.22 10.74 -19.69
C GLN A 190 -37.97 10.87 -21.02
N ASP A 191 -37.41 11.63 -21.97
CA ASP A 191 -37.99 11.81 -23.30
C ASP A 191 -37.95 10.55 -24.17
N LYS A 192 -36.95 9.67 -23.93
CA LYS A 192 -36.75 8.41 -24.70
C LYS A 192 -37.47 7.21 -24.10
N ASP A 193 -37.70 7.18 -22.81
CA ASP A 193 -38.17 6.01 -22.06
C ASP A 193 -39.55 6.30 -21.45
N HIS A 194 -40.60 5.88 -22.17
CA HIS A 194 -41.98 5.92 -21.64
C HIS A 194 -42.22 4.89 -20.53
N SER A 195 -41.23 4.03 -20.21
CA SER A 195 -41.31 2.90 -19.25
C SER A 195 -40.39 3.02 -18.01
N GLY A 196 -39.70 4.11 -17.80
CA GLY A 196 -39.15 4.61 -16.51
C GLY A 196 -38.31 3.67 -15.62
N GLY A 197 -37.59 2.65 -16.12
CA GLY A 197 -36.95 1.67 -15.24
C GLY A 197 -35.59 1.11 -15.66
N GLY A 198 -34.98 1.57 -16.73
CA GLY A 198 -33.71 1.04 -17.23
C GLY A 198 -32.48 1.42 -16.36
N ARG A 199 -31.42 0.63 -16.40
CA ARG A 199 -30.13 0.95 -15.76
C ARG A 199 -29.53 2.22 -16.39
N PRO A 200 -28.83 3.08 -15.61
CA PRO A 200 -28.13 4.24 -16.15
C PRO A 200 -27.18 3.86 -17.28
N THR A 201 -27.14 4.65 -18.32
CA THR A 201 -26.16 4.52 -19.40
C THR A 201 -24.74 4.82 -18.88
N VAL A 202 -23.73 4.38 -19.63
CA VAL A 202 -22.32 4.70 -19.29
C VAL A 202 -22.13 6.22 -19.22
N LYS A 203 -22.72 7.00 -20.10
CA LYS A 203 -22.64 8.46 -20.11
C LYS A 203 -23.26 9.10 -18.86
N GLU A 204 -24.42 8.63 -18.40
CA GLU A 204 -25.07 9.08 -17.18
C GLU A 204 -24.26 8.73 -15.94
N SER A 205 -23.71 7.51 -15.89
CA SER A 205 -22.83 7.07 -14.80
C SER A 205 -21.56 7.93 -14.73
N ASP A 206 -20.91 8.19 -15.86
CA ASP A 206 -19.70 9.01 -15.94
C ASP A 206 -19.98 10.48 -15.54
N ALA A 207 -21.13 11.05 -15.93
CA ALA A 207 -21.53 12.39 -15.54
C ALA A 207 -21.80 12.48 -14.03
N ALA A 208 -22.52 11.51 -13.47
CA ALA A 208 -22.77 11.43 -12.03
C ALA A 208 -21.46 11.26 -11.24
N ASP A 209 -20.52 10.44 -11.72
CA ASP A 209 -19.20 10.27 -11.13
C ASP A 209 -18.37 11.56 -11.16
N ARG A 210 -18.45 12.30 -12.28
CA ARG A 210 -17.80 13.59 -12.40
C ARG A 210 -18.36 14.58 -11.38
N LEU A 211 -19.68 14.68 -11.26
CA LEU A 211 -20.33 15.56 -10.29
C LEU A 211 -19.92 15.24 -8.85
N ARG A 212 -19.95 13.94 -8.48
CA ARG A 212 -19.50 13.50 -7.14
C ARG A 212 -18.05 13.89 -6.85
N ARG A 213 -17.13 13.68 -7.80
CA ARG A 213 -15.72 14.05 -7.62
C ARG A 213 -15.50 15.54 -7.48
N VAL A 214 -16.21 16.37 -8.24
CA VAL A 214 -16.07 17.83 -8.15
C VAL A 214 -16.67 18.34 -6.84
N ALA A 215 -17.79 17.77 -6.37
CA ALA A 215 -18.38 18.10 -5.07
C ALA A 215 -17.40 17.75 -3.92
N ALA A 216 -16.86 16.52 -3.91
CA ALA A 216 -15.86 16.11 -2.93
C ALA A 216 -14.57 16.96 -3.00
N ALA A 217 -14.18 17.44 -4.18
CA ALA A 217 -13.05 18.35 -4.33
C ALA A 217 -13.31 19.72 -3.68
N ARG A 218 -14.55 20.22 -3.74
CA ARG A 218 -14.92 21.50 -3.07
C ARG A 218 -14.93 21.35 -1.55
N GLU A 219 -15.48 20.25 -1.03
CA GLU A 219 -15.45 19.95 0.41
C GLU A 219 -14.00 19.86 0.92
N ALA A 220 -13.17 19.07 0.27
CA ALA A 220 -11.75 18.93 0.63
C ALA A 220 -10.97 20.25 0.50
N LEU A 221 -11.36 21.12 -0.46
CA LEU A 221 -10.73 22.43 -0.60
C LEU A 221 -11.09 23.36 0.56
N ALA A 222 -12.35 23.35 1.01
CA ALA A 222 -12.79 24.18 2.14
C ALA A 222 -12.03 23.83 3.43
N GLU A 223 -11.91 22.54 3.76
CA GLU A 223 -11.15 22.06 4.93
C GLU A 223 -9.67 22.43 4.86
N LEU A 224 -9.06 22.20 3.70
CA LEU A 224 -7.64 22.53 3.49
C LEU A 224 -7.37 24.03 3.52
N ALA A 225 -8.28 24.84 2.99
CA ALA A 225 -8.16 26.29 3.01
C ALA A 225 -8.20 26.83 4.43
N GLN A 226 -9.12 26.33 5.27
CA GLN A 226 -9.18 26.67 6.69
C GLN A 226 -7.88 26.29 7.43
N THR A 227 -7.40 25.07 7.24
CA THR A 227 -6.16 24.59 7.88
C THR A 227 -4.95 25.42 7.47
N ARG A 228 -4.84 25.80 6.19
CA ARG A 228 -3.75 26.64 5.68
C ARG A 228 -3.83 28.07 6.15
N GLU A 229 -5.03 28.63 6.19
CA GLU A 229 -5.27 29.99 6.67
C GLU A 229 -4.94 30.12 8.16
N ALA A 230 -5.28 29.08 8.96
CA ALA A 230 -4.91 29.01 10.39
C ALA A 230 -3.39 28.95 10.62
N ARG A 231 -2.65 28.28 9.72
CA ARG A 231 -1.16 28.21 9.81
C ARG A 231 -0.51 29.49 9.34
N LYS A 232 -1.01 30.09 8.28
CA LYS A 232 -0.46 31.31 7.69
C LYS A 232 -1.55 32.08 6.96
N LYS A 233 -1.83 33.29 7.44
CA LYS A 233 -2.81 34.20 6.85
C LYS A 233 -2.55 34.44 5.36
N GLY A 234 -3.57 34.30 4.53
CA GLY A 234 -3.54 34.47 3.07
C GLY A 234 -3.07 33.22 2.28
N ASP A 235 -2.73 32.09 2.92
CA ASP A 235 -2.40 30.86 2.21
C ASP A 235 -3.62 30.00 1.87
N GLY A 236 -4.76 30.23 2.53
CA GLY A 236 -6.03 29.56 2.23
C GLY A 236 -6.47 29.77 0.78
N VAL A 237 -6.40 31.00 0.27
CA VAL A 237 -6.79 31.36 -1.12
C VAL A 237 -5.93 30.65 -2.19
N LYS A 238 -4.69 30.27 -1.86
CA LYS A 238 -3.78 29.55 -2.78
C LYS A 238 -4.06 28.06 -2.86
N THR A 239 -4.96 27.54 -2.04
CA THR A 239 -5.26 26.12 -1.96
C THR A 239 -5.80 25.59 -3.27
N ARG A 240 -5.40 24.37 -3.64
CA ARG A 240 -5.83 23.65 -4.83
C ARG A 240 -6.10 22.21 -4.47
N VAL A 241 -7.15 21.64 -5.06
CA VAL A 241 -7.51 20.22 -4.90
C VAL A 241 -7.74 19.58 -6.28
N SER A 242 -7.48 18.30 -6.39
CA SER A 242 -7.66 17.55 -7.63
C SER A 242 -9.14 17.22 -7.86
N THR A 243 -9.64 17.46 -9.07
CA THR A 243 -10.96 17.00 -9.52
C THR A 243 -10.98 15.54 -9.94
N THR A 244 -9.80 14.93 -10.10
CA THR A 244 -9.64 13.50 -10.47
C THR A 244 -9.59 12.62 -9.23
N ASP A 245 -8.84 13.04 -8.21
CA ASP A 245 -8.70 12.36 -6.91
C ASP A 245 -8.67 13.41 -5.80
N PRO A 246 -9.82 13.77 -5.20
CA PRO A 246 -9.93 14.81 -4.19
C PRO A 246 -9.09 14.59 -2.93
N ASP A 247 -8.77 13.32 -2.62
CA ASP A 247 -7.94 12.98 -1.46
C ASP A 247 -6.45 13.15 -1.71
N ALA A 248 -6.02 13.16 -2.98
CA ALA A 248 -4.61 13.34 -3.32
C ALA A 248 -4.10 14.75 -2.96
N ARG A 249 -2.88 14.82 -2.48
CA ARG A 249 -2.20 16.09 -2.18
C ARG A 249 -0.93 16.24 -3.00
N ASN A 250 -0.59 17.48 -3.33
CA ASN A 250 0.66 17.76 -4.04
C ASN A 250 1.82 17.69 -3.04
N MET A 251 2.61 16.63 -3.11
CA MET A 251 3.71 16.34 -2.17
C MET A 251 5.07 16.42 -2.86
N LYS A 252 6.08 16.82 -2.09
CA LYS A 252 7.48 16.75 -2.52
C LYS A 252 7.88 15.27 -2.63
N MET A 253 8.42 14.88 -3.77
CA MET A 253 8.88 13.52 -4.03
C MET A 253 10.38 13.38 -3.75
N ALA A 254 10.88 12.15 -3.60
CA ALA A 254 12.29 11.88 -3.35
C ALA A 254 13.23 12.46 -4.43
N ASN A 255 12.76 12.61 -5.67
CA ASN A 255 13.52 13.23 -6.78
C ASN A 255 13.52 14.77 -6.76
N GLY A 256 13.02 15.40 -5.69
CA GLY A 256 12.96 16.85 -5.53
C GLY A 256 11.76 17.54 -6.19
N GLY A 257 11.04 16.87 -7.09
CA GLY A 257 9.83 17.41 -7.73
C GLY A 257 8.57 17.28 -6.87
N PHE A 258 7.48 17.95 -7.30
CA PHE A 258 6.16 17.83 -6.65
C PHE A 258 5.22 17.05 -7.55
N ASN A 259 4.49 16.08 -6.97
CA ASN A 259 3.45 15.32 -7.67
C ASN A 259 2.23 15.10 -6.77
N PRO A 260 1.04 14.89 -7.36
CA PRO A 260 -0.08 14.33 -6.63
C PRO A 260 0.31 12.98 -6.03
N ALA A 261 0.20 12.85 -4.73
CA ALA A 261 0.66 11.67 -4.01
C ALA A 261 -0.13 11.43 -2.73
N PHE A 262 0.07 10.24 -2.18
CA PHE A 262 -0.25 9.82 -0.83
C PHE A 262 1.03 9.43 -0.10
N ASN A 263 1.00 9.45 1.22
CA ASN A 263 2.10 9.04 2.07
C ASN A 263 1.77 7.67 2.67
N VAL A 264 2.46 6.64 2.20
CA VAL A 264 2.32 5.25 2.69
C VAL A 264 3.28 5.07 3.85
N GLN A 265 2.79 4.59 4.97
CA GLN A 265 3.53 4.33 6.20
C GLN A 265 3.65 2.83 6.41
N PHE A 266 4.87 2.34 6.64
CA PHE A 266 5.13 0.96 7.04
C PHE A 266 5.87 0.93 8.38
N ALA A 267 5.29 0.22 9.35
CA ALA A 267 5.96 -0.14 10.59
C ALA A 267 6.50 -1.56 10.44
N THR A 268 7.80 -1.74 10.60
CA THR A 268 8.51 -2.97 10.27
C THR A 268 9.31 -3.46 11.46
N ALA A 269 9.14 -4.72 11.86
CA ALA A 269 9.88 -5.34 12.94
C ALA A 269 11.35 -5.55 12.52
N ALA A 270 12.28 -4.95 13.26
CA ALA A 270 13.72 -5.05 12.99
C ALA A 270 14.21 -6.51 13.09
N GLY A 271 15.20 -6.85 12.29
CA GLY A 271 15.79 -8.18 12.21
C GLY A 271 14.97 -9.19 11.40
N SER A 272 13.63 -9.13 11.48
CA SER A 272 12.74 -9.98 10.68
C SER A 272 12.31 -9.35 9.37
N ASP A 273 12.31 -8.04 9.25
CA ASP A 273 11.78 -7.23 8.14
C ASP A 273 10.29 -7.50 7.84
N ILE A 274 9.52 -7.94 8.83
CA ILE A 274 8.09 -8.16 8.72
C ILE A 274 7.34 -6.85 9.01
N ILE A 275 6.41 -6.49 8.13
CA ILE A 275 5.54 -5.32 8.30
C ILE A 275 4.47 -5.66 9.34
N VAL A 276 4.47 -4.94 10.46
CA VAL A 276 3.54 -5.12 11.59
C VAL A 276 2.45 -4.04 11.63
N GLY A 277 2.67 -2.92 10.96
CA GLY A 277 1.70 -1.85 10.80
C GLY A 277 1.74 -1.24 9.41
N VAL A 278 0.58 -0.83 8.89
CA VAL A 278 0.46 -0.18 7.57
C VAL A 278 -0.66 0.85 7.59
N ASP A 279 -0.36 2.06 7.17
CA ASP A 279 -1.35 3.10 6.93
C ASP A 279 -1.01 3.92 5.69
N VAL A 280 -1.99 4.66 5.19
CA VAL A 280 -1.80 5.64 4.14
C VAL A 280 -2.55 6.90 4.52
N ASN A 281 -1.88 8.03 4.42
CA ASN A 281 -2.48 9.32 4.64
C ASN A 281 -2.18 10.29 3.48
N ASN A 282 -2.79 11.45 3.52
CA ASN A 282 -2.57 12.50 2.56
C ASN A 282 -1.86 13.72 3.16
N LEU A 283 -1.11 13.51 4.24
CA LEU A 283 -0.31 14.54 4.89
C LEU A 283 1.06 14.66 4.21
N GLY A 284 1.53 15.88 4.04
CA GLY A 284 2.85 16.15 3.49
C GLY A 284 3.99 16.03 4.51
N SER A 285 3.66 15.80 5.79
CA SER A 285 4.58 15.64 6.93
C SER A 285 4.35 14.29 7.59
N ASP A 286 5.39 13.73 8.18
CA ASP A 286 5.34 12.50 8.97
C ASP A 286 5.17 12.77 10.48
N ALA A 287 5.24 14.05 10.90
CA ALA A 287 5.01 14.45 12.29
C ALA A 287 3.56 14.14 12.73
N GLY A 288 3.41 13.57 13.92
CA GLY A 288 2.13 13.15 14.47
C GLY A 288 1.66 11.78 14.00
N LEU A 289 2.53 10.97 13.37
CA LEU A 289 2.19 9.64 12.85
C LEU A 289 2.77 8.49 13.69
N MET A 290 3.55 8.77 14.74
CA MET A 290 4.10 7.73 15.60
C MET A 290 3.02 7.11 16.49
N GLU A 291 2.31 7.92 17.26
CA GLU A 291 1.25 7.45 18.17
C GLU A 291 0.18 6.62 17.45
N PRO A 292 -0.45 7.10 16.36
CA PRO A 292 -1.46 6.32 15.66
C PRO A 292 -0.95 4.97 15.15
N MET A 293 0.31 4.89 14.71
CA MET A 293 0.90 3.63 14.25
C MET A 293 1.18 2.67 15.40
N VAL A 294 1.68 3.16 16.54
CA VAL A 294 1.89 2.34 17.76
C VAL A 294 0.57 1.81 18.29
N LEU A 295 -0.48 2.64 18.30
CA LEU A 295 -1.84 2.20 18.66
C LEU A 295 -2.37 1.12 17.71
N GLN A 296 -2.14 1.23 16.40
CA GLN A 296 -2.51 0.20 15.43
C GLN A 296 -1.80 -1.13 15.73
N VAL A 297 -0.50 -1.09 16.03
CA VAL A 297 0.27 -2.29 16.41
C VAL A 297 -0.27 -2.92 17.68
N ARG A 298 -0.60 -2.10 18.69
CA ARG A 298 -1.23 -2.56 19.94
C ARG A 298 -2.59 -3.20 19.69
N GLU A 299 -3.43 -2.60 18.86
CA GLU A 299 -4.73 -3.16 18.50
C GLU A 299 -4.59 -4.53 17.82
N ARG A 300 -3.61 -4.71 16.92
CA ARG A 300 -3.38 -5.95 16.20
C ARG A 300 -2.81 -7.07 17.07
N PHE A 301 -1.88 -6.76 17.96
CA PHE A 301 -1.06 -7.79 18.62
C PHE A 301 -1.14 -7.75 20.16
N GLY A 302 -1.94 -6.86 20.75
CA GLY A 302 -2.11 -6.74 22.21
C GLY A 302 -0.91 -6.12 22.94
N GLN A 303 0.14 -5.69 22.23
CA GLN A 303 1.34 -5.11 22.79
C GLN A 303 1.88 -3.97 21.93
N VAL A 304 2.56 -3.01 22.54
CA VAL A 304 3.24 -1.92 21.85
C VAL A 304 4.67 -2.31 21.47
N PRO A 305 5.28 -1.69 20.46
CA PRO A 305 6.73 -1.79 20.24
C PRO A 305 7.53 -1.37 21.45
N GLY A 306 8.58 -2.11 21.82
CA GLY A 306 9.51 -1.68 22.88
C GLY A 306 10.25 -0.41 22.49
N GLU A 307 10.80 -0.38 21.27
CA GLU A 307 11.49 0.77 20.68
C GLU A 307 10.91 1.08 19.30
N LEU A 308 10.71 2.38 19.01
CA LEU A 308 10.30 2.87 17.69
C LEU A 308 11.40 3.72 17.06
N LEU A 309 11.94 3.26 15.93
CA LEU A 309 12.97 3.94 15.16
C LEU A 309 12.33 4.76 14.05
N VAL A 310 12.53 6.07 14.05
CA VAL A 310 11.96 6.99 13.04
C VAL A 310 13.01 8.00 12.56
N ASP A 311 12.77 8.60 11.41
CA ASP A 311 13.62 9.69 10.93
C ASP A 311 13.25 11.04 11.56
N GLY A 312 14.05 12.09 11.25
CA GLY A 312 13.83 13.45 11.78
C GLY A 312 12.52 14.08 11.29
N GLY A 313 11.86 13.55 10.28
CA GLY A 313 10.58 14.02 9.77
C GLY A 313 9.41 13.75 10.71
N TYR A 314 9.52 12.69 11.52
CA TYR A 314 8.51 12.33 12.54
C TYR A 314 8.62 13.16 13.82
N VAL A 315 9.79 13.72 14.10
CA VAL A 315 10.08 14.38 15.39
C VAL A 315 9.17 15.58 15.62
N ALA A 316 8.19 15.41 16.51
CA ALA A 316 7.35 16.43 17.11
C ALA A 316 7.30 16.20 18.63
N VAL A 317 7.35 17.26 19.40
CA VAL A 317 7.43 17.18 20.89
C VAL A 317 6.24 16.44 21.46
N ASP A 318 5.03 16.83 21.04
CA ASP A 318 3.78 16.23 21.52
C ASP A 318 3.72 14.72 21.14
N ASP A 319 4.04 14.36 19.90
CA ASP A 319 4.01 12.98 19.41
C ASP A 319 5.04 12.08 20.13
N ILE A 320 6.23 12.62 20.50
CA ILE A 320 7.21 11.91 21.35
C ILE A 320 6.62 11.67 22.73
N THR A 321 6.01 12.70 23.36
CA THR A 321 5.40 12.59 24.69
C THR A 321 4.30 11.53 24.67
N ASP A 322 3.33 11.66 23.76
CA ASP A 322 2.15 10.78 23.69
C ASP A 322 2.57 9.33 23.41
N THR A 323 3.48 9.13 22.46
CA THR A 323 3.98 7.79 22.12
C THR A 323 4.77 7.15 23.26
N THR A 324 5.54 7.94 24.02
CA THR A 324 6.29 7.44 25.18
C THR A 324 5.36 7.07 26.33
N LEU A 325 4.32 7.86 26.57
CA LEU A 325 3.33 7.59 27.62
C LEU A 325 2.55 6.29 27.42
N ILE A 326 2.36 5.84 26.17
CA ILE A 326 1.75 4.53 25.88
C ILE A 326 2.73 3.35 25.96
N GLY A 327 4.00 3.59 26.33
CA GLY A 327 4.99 2.57 26.66
C GLY A 327 6.02 2.27 25.59
N THR A 328 6.14 3.10 24.54
CA THR A 328 7.13 2.91 23.47
C THR A 328 8.29 3.87 23.59
N THR A 329 9.50 3.37 23.60
CA THR A 329 10.73 4.18 23.61
C THR A 329 11.03 4.71 22.19
N ILE A 330 11.13 6.04 22.05
CA ILE A 330 11.43 6.68 20.77
C ILE A 330 12.94 6.79 20.53
N ILE A 331 13.38 6.35 19.36
CA ILE A 331 14.75 6.50 18.86
C ILE A 331 14.68 7.27 17.54
N ALA A 332 14.98 8.58 17.62
CA ALA A 332 14.89 9.53 16.52
C ALA A 332 15.96 10.61 16.62
N PRO A 333 16.52 11.13 15.52
CA PRO A 333 17.59 12.13 15.58
C PRO A 333 17.09 13.45 16.17
N VAL A 334 17.92 14.07 17.00
CA VAL A 334 17.63 15.41 17.52
C VAL A 334 17.80 16.43 16.39
N LYS A 335 16.79 17.27 16.18
CA LYS A 335 16.82 18.30 15.12
C LYS A 335 17.96 19.29 15.36
N GLU A 336 18.58 19.72 14.25
CA GLU A 336 19.64 20.74 14.24
C GLU A 336 20.89 20.35 15.04
N GLU A 337 21.19 19.07 15.22
CA GLU A 337 22.35 18.61 15.99
C GLU A 337 23.66 19.30 15.57
N ALA A 338 23.98 19.29 14.28
CA ALA A 338 25.19 19.90 13.75
C ALA A 338 25.24 21.42 13.98
N ALA A 339 24.11 22.11 13.77
CA ALA A 339 24.04 23.57 13.98
C ALA A 339 24.16 23.97 15.43
N LYS A 340 23.62 23.17 16.37
CA LYS A 340 23.78 23.40 17.83
C LYS A 340 25.21 23.16 18.27
N ARG A 341 25.84 22.07 17.83
CA ARG A 341 27.24 21.77 18.13
C ARG A 341 28.19 22.86 17.62
N ALA A 342 27.95 23.41 16.44
CA ALA A 342 28.71 24.51 15.88
C ALA A 342 28.62 25.80 16.71
N LYS A 343 27.54 25.95 17.50
CA LYS A 343 27.33 27.07 18.46
C LYS A 343 27.80 26.74 19.87
N GLY A 344 28.46 25.60 20.10
CA GLY A 344 28.88 25.17 21.43
C GLY A 344 27.73 24.70 22.33
N ILE A 345 26.55 24.45 21.79
CA ILE A 345 25.36 23.99 22.53
C ILE A 345 25.28 22.45 22.41
N ASP A 346 25.15 21.79 23.56
CA ASP A 346 24.90 20.35 23.57
C ASP A 346 23.45 20.08 23.09
N PRO A 347 23.24 19.41 21.94
CA PRO A 347 21.91 19.15 21.40
C PRO A 347 21.12 18.13 22.23
N PHE A 348 21.76 17.37 23.10
CA PHE A 348 21.18 16.28 23.87
C PHE A 348 20.75 16.68 25.28
N GLN A 349 21.08 17.88 25.70
CA GLN A 349 20.57 18.43 26.94
C GLN A 349 19.06 18.72 26.85
N PRO A 350 18.27 18.30 27.86
CA PRO A 350 16.88 18.73 28.01
C PRO A 350 16.76 20.25 28.02
N LEU A 351 15.68 20.76 27.48
CA LEU A 351 15.33 22.18 27.56
C LEU A 351 14.32 22.39 28.70
N ASP A 352 14.29 23.57 29.30
CA ASP A 352 13.36 23.90 30.39
C ASP A 352 11.88 23.68 30.06
N LYS A 353 11.54 23.73 28.78
CA LYS A 353 10.18 23.52 28.25
C LYS A 353 9.88 22.08 27.83
N ASP A 354 10.83 21.18 27.85
CA ASP A 354 10.63 19.79 27.47
C ASP A 354 9.83 19.07 28.57
N SER A 355 8.92 18.18 28.17
CA SER A 355 8.33 17.21 29.09
C SER A 355 9.41 16.23 29.59
N PRO A 356 9.18 15.49 30.67
CA PRO A 356 10.09 14.45 31.14
C PRO A 356 10.48 13.47 30.07
N GLU A 357 9.50 13.02 29.26
CA GLU A 357 9.64 12.05 28.16
C GLU A 357 10.54 12.58 27.04
N VAL A 358 10.36 13.87 26.68
CA VAL A 358 11.20 14.56 25.67
C VAL A 358 12.59 14.78 26.18
N GLY A 359 12.75 15.15 27.46
CA GLY A 359 14.05 15.30 28.13
C GLY A 359 14.82 13.98 28.15
N ASP A 360 14.15 12.87 28.46
CA ASP A 360 14.72 11.51 28.42
C ASP A 360 15.10 11.07 27.03
N TRP A 361 14.24 11.33 26.01
CA TRP A 361 14.58 11.09 24.63
C TRP A 361 15.85 11.83 24.21
N ARG A 362 16.02 13.13 24.54
CA ARG A 362 17.24 13.87 24.21
C ARG A 362 18.48 13.24 24.85
N ARG A 363 18.44 12.97 26.16
CA ARG A 363 19.57 12.34 26.87
C ARG A 363 19.95 11.00 26.22
N ARG A 364 18.98 10.17 25.96
CA ARG A 364 19.15 8.85 25.32
C ARG A 364 19.83 8.96 23.97
N MET A 365 19.44 9.90 23.12
CA MET A 365 20.04 10.10 21.79
C MET A 365 21.49 10.59 21.85
N GLY A 366 21.97 11.07 22.99
CA GLY A 366 23.38 11.38 23.24
C GLY A 366 24.28 10.16 23.45
N LEU A 367 23.70 9.01 23.85
CA LEU A 367 24.41 7.78 24.15
C LEU A 367 24.94 7.10 22.88
N ALA A 368 26.16 6.56 22.95
CA ALA A 368 26.79 5.86 21.84
C ALA A 368 26.00 4.59 21.45
N GLU A 369 25.51 3.86 22.44
CA GLU A 369 24.68 2.67 22.24
C GLU A 369 23.40 2.98 21.42
N THR A 370 22.68 4.04 21.78
CA THR A 370 21.46 4.45 21.06
C THR A 370 21.76 4.85 19.61
N LYS A 371 22.93 5.43 19.35
CA LYS A 371 23.37 5.75 17.98
C LYS A 371 23.65 4.51 17.15
N GLU A 372 24.19 3.47 17.75
CA GLU A 372 24.35 2.17 17.07
C GLU A 372 23.00 1.54 16.74
N ILE A 373 22.08 1.52 17.72
CA ILE A 373 20.70 1.05 17.50
C ILE A 373 20.04 1.82 16.36
N TYR A 374 20.21 3.14 16.31
CA TYR A 374 19.59 3.97 15.26
C TYR A 374 20.04 3.62 13.84
N LYS A 375 21.24 3.06 13.66
CA LYS A 375 21.73 2.64 12.35
C LYS A 375 20.87 1.52 11.72
N GLU A 376 20.24 0.68 12.54
CA GLU A 376 19.36 -0.39 12.08
C GLU A 376 18.13 0.14 11.31
N ARG A 377 17.72 1.41 11.57
CA ARG A 377 16.59 2.02 10.88
C ARG A 377 16.76 1.99 9.37
N ALA A 378 17.92 2.39 8.87
CA ALA A 378 18.15 2.47 7.43
C ALA A 378 18.02 1.10 6.76
N SER A 379 18.66 0.06 7.32
CA SER A 379 18.60 -1.29 6.75
C SER A 379 17.20 -1.89 6.78
N THR A 380 16.38 -1.57 7.79
CA THR A 380 15.02 -2.10 7.93
C THR A 380 14.03 -1.31 7.08
N ALA A 381 13.93 0.01 7.26
CA ALA A 381 12.88 0.82 6.65
C ALA A 381 13.11 1.08 5.15
N GLU A 382 14.34 1.37 4.74
CA GLU A 382 14.66 1.65 3.33
C GLU A 382 14.50 0.41 2.45
N LEU A 383 14.82 -0.78 2.98
CA LEU A 383 14.63 -2.05 2.30
C LEU A 383 13.15 -2.27 1.95
N ILE A 384 12.24 -2.06 2.89
CA ILE A 384 10.80 -2.24 2.69
C ILE A 384 10.27 -1.30 1.63
N ASN A 385 10.63 -0.02 1.70
CA ASN A 385 10.25 0.98 0.72
C ASN A 385 10.78 0.65 -0.69
N ALA A 386 12.01 0.14 -0.79
CA ALA A 386 12.59 -0.30 -2.07
C ALA A 386 11.83 -1.53 -2.63
N GLN A 387 11.54 -2.52 -1.80
CA GLN A 387 10.80 -3.71 -2.21
C GLN A 387 9.36 -3.40 -2.63
N ALA A 388 8.68 -2.48 -1.93
CA ALA A 388 7.35 -2.02 -2.32
C ALA A 388 7.38 -1.36 -3.71
N ARG A 389 8.39 -0.51 -3.99
CA ARG A 389 8.58 0.09 -5.31
C ARG A 389 8.88 -0.96 -6.39
N ASN A 390 9.71 -1.96 -6.10
CA ASN A 390 10.02 -3.05 -7.02
C ASN A 390 8.78 -3.90 -7.35
N ARG A 391 7.85 -4.03 -6.40
CA ARG A 391 6.52 -4.62 -6.61
C ARG A 391 5.50 -3.62 -7.16
N ASN A 392 5.95 -2.55 -7.80
CA ASN A 392 5.14 -1.57 -8.52
C ASN A 392 4.27 -0.64 -7.64
N LEU A 393 4.59 -0.45 -6.35
CA LEU A 393 3.94 0.57 -5.51
C LEU A 393 4.58 1.97 -5.74
N GLN A 394 4.77 2.36 -6.99
CA GLN A 394 5.29 3.68 -7.37
C GLN A 394 4.17 4.67 -7.69
N GLN A 395 3.05 4.14 -8.15
CA GLN A 395 1.85 4.90 -8.46
C GLN A 395 0.60 4.04 -8.23
N PHE A 396 -0.39 4.61 -7.55
CA PHE A 396 -1.68 3.96 -7.38
C PHE A 396 -2.46 3.88 -8.69
N THR A 397 -3.17 2.78 -8.89
CA THR A 397 -4.10 2.57 -10.01
C THR A 397 -5.55 2.88 -9.61
N VAL A 398 -5.80 3.06 -8.33
CA VAL A 398 -7.10 3.41 -7.71
C VAL A 398 -7.11 4.86 -7.25
N ARG A 399 -8.27 5.40 -6.85
CA ARG A 399 -8.48 6.76 -6.37
C ARG A 399 -9.19 6.73 -5.03
N GLY A 400 -8.91 7.74 -4.21
CA GLY A 400 -9.49 7.91 -2.88
C GLY A 400 -8.70 7.20 -1.78
N LEU A 401 -8.64 7.85 -0.60
CA LEU A 401 -7.81 7.42 0.53
C LEU A 401 -8.14 5.99 1.00
N VAL A 402 -9.41 5.64 1.07
CA VAL A 402 -9.84 4.29 1.47
C VAL A 402 -9.27 3.22 0.55
N LYS A 403 -9.35 3.41 -0.77
CA LYS A 403 -8.87 2.41 -1.73
C LYS A 403 -7.35 2.31 -1.77
N VAL A 404 -6.62 3.42 -1.61
CA VAL A 404 -5.15 3.37 -1.57
C VAL A 404 -4.64 2.69 -0.30
N LYS A 405 -5.35 2.81 0.84
CA LYS A 405 -5.07 2.02 2.06
C LYS A 405 -5.16 0.52 1.79
N ILE A 406 -6.20 0.08 1.09
CA ILE A 406 -6.38 -1.34 0.72
C ILE A 406 -5.23 -1.82 -0.17
N VAL A 407 -4.81 -1.01 -1.14
CA VAL A 407 -3.65 -1.34 -2.00
C VAL A 407 -2.37 -1.48 -1.17
N ALA A 408 -2.12 -0.59 -0.21
CA ALA A 408 -0.96 -0.71 0.67
C ALA A 408 -1.00 -1.99 1.53
N MET A 409 -2.19 -2.42 1.98
CA MET A 409 -2.36 -3.69 2.70
C MET A 409 -2.05 -4.92 1.82
N TRP A 410 -2.44 -4.92 0.53
CA TRP A 410 -2.03 -5.97 -0.41
C TRP A 410 -0.50 -6.07 -0.50
N HIS A 411 0.19 -4.94 -0.59
CA HIS A 411 1.66 -4.91 -0.64
C HIS A 411 2.30 -5.39 0.67
N ALA A 412 1.76 -4.99 1.83
CA ALA A 412 2.22 -5.47 3.12
C ALA A 412 2.06 -6.98 3.26
N LEU A 413 0.89 -7.52 2.88
CA LEU A 413 0.61 -8.95 2.95
C LEU A 413 1.50 -9.75 1.98
N ALA A 414 1.68 -9.29 0.74
CA ALA A 414 2.57 -9.92 -0.23
C ALA A 414 4.04 -9.91 0.22
N HIS A 415 4.48 -8.80 0.83
CA HIS A 415 5.82 -8.72 1.41
C HIS A 415 5.99 -9.71 2.55
N ASN A 416 5.07 -9.70 3.53
CA ASN A 416 5.13 -10.55 4.71
C ASN A 416 5.08 -12.03 4.37
N LEU A 417 4.27 -12.42 3.37
CA LEU A 417 4.23 -13.80 2.90
C LEU A 417 5.60 -14.28 2.40
N MET A 418 6.22 -13.51 1.51
CA MET A 418 7.52 -13.88 0.91
C MET A 418 8.63 -13.83 1.95
N ARG A 419 8.63 -12.84 2.83
CA ARG A 419 9.62 -12.74 3.90
C ARG A 419 9.43 -13.83 4.97
N GLY A 420 8.19 -14.11 5.38
CA GLY A 420 7.85 -15.16 6.32
C GLY A 420 8.25 -16.56 5.81
N LEU A 421 8.06 -16.82 4.51
CA LEU A 421 8.56 -18.04 3.88
C LEU A 421 10.08 -18.14 3.97
N SER A 422 10.81 -17.07 3.67
CA SER A 422 12.27 -17.02 3.78
C SER A 422 12.75 -17.26 5.22
N LEU A 423 12.08 -16.67 6.21
CA LEU A 423 12.39 -16.86 7.63
C LEU A 423 12.17 -18.31 8.08
N ARG A 424 11.08 -18.94 7.68
CA ARG A 424 10.80 -20.36 7.98
C ARG A 424 11.83 -21.29 7.37
N ILE A 425 12.24 -21.05 6.12
CA ILE A 425 13.31 -21.82 5.45
C ILE A 425 14.65 -21.67 6.18
N ALA A 426 14.99 -20.43 6.60
CA ALA A 426 16.22 -20.16 7.33
C ALA A 426 16.22 -20.86 8.71
N ALA A 427 15.10 -20.80 9.44
CA ALA A 427 14.94 -21.47 10.73
C ALA A 427 15.04 -23.00 10.62
N ALA A 428 14.42 -23.60 9.60
CA ALA A 428 14.52 -25.03 9.34
C ALA A 428 15.97 -25.48 9.07
N LYS A 429 16.76 -24.68 8.34
CA LYS A 429 18.17 -24.96 8.07
C LYS A 429 19.08 -24.76 9.30
N ALA A 430 18.71 -23.89 10.23
CA ALA A 430 19.48 -23.64 11.45
C ALA A 430 19.22 -24.69 12.55
N GLY A 431 18.08 -25.39 12.49
CA GLY A 431 17.70 -26.46 13.41
C GLY A 431 18.18 -27.88 12.97
N THR A 432 18.76 -27.98 11.77
CA THR A 432 19.42 -29.18 11.25
C THR A 432 20.93 -29.04 11.33
#